data_2694f7f7700e6e76d85aa61defaa7e0c
#
_entry.id   2694f7f7700e6e76d85aa61defaa7e0c
#
_cell.length_a   1.000
_cell.length_b   1.000
_cell.length_c   1.000
_cell.angle_alpha   90.00
_cell.angle_beta   90.00
_cell.angle_gamma   90.00
#
_symmetry.space_group_name_H-M   'P 1'
#
loop_
_entity.id
_entity.type
_entity.pdbx_description
1 polymer ?
#
loop_
_entity_poly.entity_id
_entity_poly.type
_entity_poly.pdbx_seq_one_letter_code
_entity_poly.pdbx_strand_id
1 'polypeptide(L)'
;MPRQANSPLEGSPLGSPQDVASTSQSVREMFEAVAPRYDFLNHALSAGLDLAWRRTTARALALRLAMPDSIALDVCCGTGDLAFALRRVTKGKVIAADFCIPMLRLAASKAPSPCAGLSLLAADTLALPFKDDFIDVVASAFGFRNLASYSLGLREMRRVLKPGGTIAILEFSRVRWPAFGPLFRFYFAHILPRLGTWFSGVAGPYQYLHDSASRFPSQEDFAAEMRAAGFANVRYRNLMGGIAALHLGEKAVVT
;
A
#
# COMPACT_ATOMS: atom_id res chain seq x y z
N MET A 1 -12.37 -5.05 -38.03
CA MET A 1 -11.55 -5.45 -36.86
C MET A 1 -11.55 -4.29 -35.89
N PRO A 2 -12.18 -4.38 -34.70
CA PRO A 2 -12.12 -3.31 -33.71
C PRO A 2 -10.75 -3.36 -33.02
N ARG A 3 -10.10 -2.20 -32.90
CA ARG A 3 -8.88 -2.00 -32.11
C ARG A 3 -9.19 -2.32 -30.65
N GLN A 4 -8.47 -3.29 -30.09
CA GLN A 4 -8.44 -3.51 -28.64
C GLN A 4 -7.96 -2.23 -27.97
N ALA A 5 -8.82 -1.65 -27.12
CA ALA A 5 -8.44 -0.57 -26.23
C ALA A 5 -7.36 -1.11 -25.29
N ASN A 6 -6.15 -0.58 -25.42
CA ASN A 6 -5.09 -0.81 -24.44
C ASN A 6 -5.61 -0.37 -23.07
N SER A 7 -5.66 -1.31 -22.14
CA SER A 7 -5.99 -1.03 -20.73
C SER A 7 -4.91 -0.12 -20.15
N PRO A 8 -5.24 1.06 -19.57
CA PRO A 8 -4.25 2.05 -19.13
C PRO A 8 -3.50 1.68 -17.84
N LEU A 9 -3.54 0.43 -17.40
CA LEU A 9 -3.16 0.00 -16.05
C LEU A 9 -2.07 -1.08 -16.04
N GLU A 10 -1.21 -1.12 -17.02
CA GLU A 10 0.01 -1.91 -16.90
C GLU A 10 1.01 -1.13 -16.05
N GLY A 11 1.37 -1.67 -14.89
CA GLY A 11 2.59 -1.32 -14.17
C GLY A 11 3.78 -1.68 -15.04
N SER A 12 3.97 -0.94 -16.12
CA SER A 12 5.02 -1.16 -17.09
C SER A 12 6.35 -0.65 -16.52
N PRO A 13 7.44 -1.39 -16.66
CA PRO A 13 8.75 -0.82 -16.43
C PRO A 13 8.97 0.28 -17.47
N LEU A 14 8.99 1.54 -17.03
CA LEU A 14 9.29 2.74 -17.83
C LEU A 14 8.20 3.15 -18.84
N GLY A 15 7.01 3.46 -18.38
CA GLY A 15 6.08 4.32 -19.12
C GLY A 15 6.64 5.74 -19.28
N SER A 16 6.23 6.46 -20.33
CA SER A 16 6.59 7.88 -20.46
C SER A 16 6.06 8.67 -19.24
N PRO A 17 6.62 9.83 -18.90
CA PRO A 17 6.08 10.68 -17.83
C PRO A 17 4.57 10.98 -17.99
N GLN A 18 4.08 11.03 -19.23
CA GLN A 18 2.66 11.23 -19.56
C GLN A 18 1.81 9.99 -19.19
N ASP A 19 2.32 8.77 -19.43
CA ASP A 19 1.63 7.54 -19.05
C ASP A 19 1.51 7.40 -17.53
N VAL A 20 2.57 7.78 -16.80
CA VAL A 20 2.58 7.80 -15.33
C VAL A 20 1.54 8.79 -14.80
N ALA A 21 1.49 10.00 -15.34
CA ALA A 21 0.55 11.03 -14.90
C ALA A 21 -0.92 10.64 -15.17
N SER A 22 -1.21 10.12 -16.37
CA SER A 22 -2.57 9.66 -16.73
C SER A 22 -3.05 8.49 -15.87
N THR A 23 -2.16 7.55 -15.57
CA THR A 23 -2.47 6.41 -14.68
C THR A 23 -2.74 6.90 -13.26
N SER A 24 -1.92 7.78 -12.71
CA SER A 24 -2.11 8.35 -11.37
C SER A 24 -3.44 9.10 -11.27
N GLN A 25 -3.82 9.86 -12.29
CA GLN A 25 -5.10 10.58 -12.32
C GLN A 25 -6.30 9.62 -12.33
N SER A 26 -6.30 8.60 -13.18
CA SER A 26 -7.38 7.62 -13.26
C SER A 26 -7.57 6.85 -11.94
N VAL A 27 -6.46 6.50 -11.27
CA VAL A 27 -6.49 5.87 -9.95
C VAL A 27 -7.08 6.82 -8.90
N ARG A 28 -6.71 8.09 -8.93
CA ARG A 28 -7.26 9.11 -8.02
C ARG A 28 -8.78 9.23 -8.16
N GLU A 29 -9.27 9.43 -9.39
CA GLU A 29 -10.71 9.58 -9.68
C GLU A 29 -11.53 8.38 -9.21
N MET A 30 -10.98 7.16 -9.41
CA MET A 30 -11.61 5.94 -8.92
C MET A 30 -11.71 5.92 -7.39
N PHE A 31 -10.65 6.27 -6.66
CA PHE A 31 -10.66 6.29 -5.20
C PHE A 31 -11.54 7.40 -4.64
N GLU A 32 -11.63 8.55 -5.29
CA GLU A 32 -12.56 9.63 -4.92
C GLU A 32 -14.03 9.15 -4.97
N ALA A 33 -14.39 8.37 -5.99
CA ALA A 33 -15.74 7.85 -6.15
C ALA A 33 -16.15 6.84 -5.08
N VAL A 34 -15.20 6.03 -4.56
CA VAL A 34 -15.52 4.96 -3.58
C VAL A 34 -15.25 5.34 -2.14
N ALA A 35 -14.57 6.46 -1.89
CA ALA A 35 -14.13 6.88 -0.56
C ALA A 35 -15.20 6.72 0.55
N PRO A 36 -16.48 7.13 0.37
CA PRO A 36 -17.47 7.08 1.45
C PRO A 36 -17.79 5.69 2.01
N ARG A 37 -17.57 4.63 1.21
CA ARG A 37 -17.89 3.24 1.57
C ARG A 37 -16.67 2.33 1.61
N TYR A 38 -15.50 2.88 1.35
CA TYR A 38 -14.25 2.14 1.15
C TYR A 38 -13.89 1.25 2.34
N ASP A 39 -13.86 1.81 3.56
CA ASP A 39 -13.48 1.08 4.76
C ASP A 39 -14.43 -0.06 5.09
N PHE A 40 -15.73 0.26 5.13
CA PHE A 40 -16.74 -0.74 5.47
C PHE A 40 -16.63 -1.97 4.57
N LEU A 41 -16.49 -1.73 3.26
CA LEU A 41 -16.45 -2.82 2.30
C LEU A 41 -15.15 -3.60 2.36
N ASN A 42 -13.99 -2.94 2.51
CA ASN A 42 -12.72 -3.63 2.64
C ASN A 42 -12.67 -4.49 3.92
N HIS A 43 -13.14 -3.97 5.04
CA HIS A 43 -13.19 -4.73 6.30
C HIS A 43 -14.20 -5.87 6.23
N ALA A 44 -15.38 -5.65 5.67
CA ALA A 44 -16.40 -6.69 5.51
C ALA A 44 -15.92 -7.82 4.57
N LEU A 45 -15.38 -7.46 3.39
CA LEU A 45 -14.91 -8.42 2.40
C LEU A 45 -13.65 -9.18 2.83
N SER A 46 -12.82 -8.59 3.69
CA SER A 46 -11.67 -9.26 4.29
C SER A 46 -12.00 -9.97 5.62
N ALA A 47 -13.26 -9.90 6.09
CA ALA A 47 -13.66 -10.34 7.44
C ALA A 47 -12.75 -9.75 8.54
N GLY A 48 -12.28 -8.51 8.38
CA GLY A 48 -11.41 -7.81 9.31
C GLY A 48 -9.94 -8.27 9.31
N LEU A 49 -9.56 -9.22 8.46
CA LEU A 49 -8.18 -9.71 8.37
C LEU A 49 -7.20 -8.61 7.96
N ASP A 50 -7.63 -7.67 7.14
CA ASP A 50 -6.82 -6.53 6.71
C ASP A 50 -6.33 -5.68 7.90
N LEU A 51 -7.15 -5.48 8.93
CA LEU A 51 -6.76 -4.80 10.17
C LEU A 51 -5.74 -5.61 10.98
N ALA A 52 -5.91 -6.94 11.04
CA ALA A 52 -4.96 -7.82 11.71
C ALA A 52 -3.60 -7.81 11.00
N TRP A 53 -3.58 -7.78 9.68
CA TRP A 53 -2.35 -7.70 8.88
C TRP A 53 -1.64 -6.37 9.05
N ARG A 54 -2.36 -5.22 9.08
CA ARG A 54 -1.79 -3.90 9.38
C ARG A 54 -1.18 -3.85 10.78
N ARG A 55 -1.86 -4.43 11.79
CA ARG A 55 -1.29 -4.56 13.14
C ARG A 55 -0.02 -5.43 13.16
N THR A 56 0.02 -6.49 12.35
CA THR A 56 1.21 -7.34 12.20
C THR A 56 2.36 -6.55 11.59
N THR A 57 2.08 -5.74 10.56
CA THR A 57 3.06 -4.83 9.95
C THR A 57 3.61 -3.82 10.97
N ALA A 58 2.72 -3.15 11.70
CA ALA A 58 3.14 -2.19 12.73
C ALA A 58 4.00 -2.85 13.82
N ARG A 59 3.64 -4.05 14.29
CA ARG A 59 4.44 -4.80 15.28
C ARG A 59 5.82 -5.18 14.74
N ALA A 60 5.94 -5.54 13.46
CA ALA A 60 7.22 -5.85 12.83
C ALA A 60 8.18 -4.64 12.80
N LEU A 61 7.63 -3.43 12.85
CA LEU A 61 8.36 -2.15 12.83
C LEU A 61 8.59 -1.55 14.22
N ALA A 62 8.00 -2.12 15.28
CA ALA A 62 7.95 -1.52 16.61
C ALA A 62 9.35 -1.22 17.18
N LEU A 63 10.34 -2.10 16.97
CA LEU A 63 11.71 -1.87 17.46
C LEU A 63 12.37 -0.65 16.78
N ARG A 64 12.12 -0.44 15.50
CA ARG A 64 12.64 0.72 14.74
C ARG A 64 11.95 2.03 15.16
N LEU A 65 10.73 1.92 15.67
CA LEU A 65 9.89 3.05 16.09
C LEU A 65 9.87 3.27 17.62
N ALA A 66 10.77 2.61 18.36
CA ALA A 66 10.84 2.72 19.81
C ALA A 66 11.43 4.05 20.30
N MET A 67 12.19 4.76 19.46
CA MET A 67 12.81 6.02 19.81
C MET A 67 11.81 7.18 19.75
N PRO A 68 11.86 8.15 20.69
CA PRO A 68 10.91 9.26 20.73
C PRO A 68 10.98 10.21 19.52
N ASP A 69 12.12 10.29 18.86
CA ASP A 69 12.39 11.11 17.67
C ASP A 69 12.21 10.38 16.35
N SER A 70 11.81 9.09 16.40
CA SER A 70 11.57 8.31 15.19
C SER A 70 10.40 8.87 14.36
N ILE A 71 10.55 8.79 13.04
CA ILE A 71 9.53 9.24 12.06
C ILE A 71 9.12 8.05 11.20
N ALA A 72 7.85 7.68 11.29
CA ALA A 72 7.22 6.74 10.37
C ALA A 72 6.44 7.49 9.29
N LEU A 73 6.58 7.07 8.04
CA LEU A 73 5.79 7.55 6.91
C LEU A 73 4.93 6.39 6.37
N ASP A 74 3.62 6.55 6.43
CA ASP A 74 2.64 5.66 5.78
C ASP A 74 2.28 6.28 4.43
N VAL A 75 2.73 5.70 3.33
CA VAL A 75 2.43 6.17 1.97
C VAL A 75 1.27 5.40 1.35
N CYS A 76 0.50 6.05 0.50
CA CYS A 76 -0.80 5.56 0.03
C CYS A 76 -1.68 5.16 1.22
N CYS A 77 -1.74 6.03 2.22
CA CYS A 77 -2.33 5.72 3.51
C CYS A 77 -3.87 5.53 3.46
N GLY A 78 -4.52 6.01 2.40
CA GLY A 78 -5.97 5.98 2.26
C GLY A 78 -6.65 6.63 3.46
N THR A 79 -7.51 5.89 4.13
CA THR A 79 -8.25 6.32 5.34
C THR A 79 -7.46 6.16 6.64
N GLY A 80 -6.16 5.85 6.59
CA GLY A 80 -5.23 5.93 7.70
C GLY A 80 -5.11 4.69 8.60
N ASP A 81 -5.68 3.55 8.26
CA ASP A 81 -5.70 2.38 9.14
C ASP A 81 -4.30 1.86 9.52
N LEU A 82 -3.32 1.87 8.58
CA LEU A 82 -1.95 1.52 8.91
C LEU A 82 -1.29 2.61 9.75
N ALA A 83 -1.49 3.89 9.43
CA ALA A 83 -0.99 5.01 10.22
C ALA A 83 -1.45 4.94 11.68
N PHE A 84 -2.73 4.61 11.92
CA PHE A 84 -3.25 4.40 13.27
C PHE A 84 -2.61 3.18 13.96
N ALA A 85 -2.34 2.10 13.20
CA ALA A 85 -1.64 0.94 13.76
C ALA A 85 -0.18 1.27 14.12
N LEU A 86 0.53 2.03 13.29
CA LEU A 86 1.88 2.54 13.55
C LEU A 86 1.90 3.47 14.76
N ARG A 87 0.90 4.37 14.89
CA ARG A 87 0.82 5.29 16.02
C ARG A 87 0.73 4.58 17.38
N ARG A 88 0.17 3.37 17.41
CA ARG A 88 0.05 2.57 18.65
C ARG A 88 1.38 1.94 19.09
N VAL A 89 2.35 1.81 18.20
CA VAL A 89 3.65 1.15 18.48
C VAL A 89 4.82 2.11 18.46
N THR A 90 4.66 3.35 17.98
CA THR A 90 5.72 4.35 17.95
C THR A 90 5.64 5.30 19.14
N LYS A 91 6.81 5.71 19.66
CA LYS A 91 6.95 6.83 20.59
C LYS A 91 7.17 8.16 19.84
N GLY A 92 7.56 8.10 18.59
CA GLY A 92 7.84 9.24 17.73
C GLY A 92 6.63 9.75 16.96
N LYS A 93 6.85 10.19 15.74
CA LYS A 93 5.85 10.79 14.85
C LYS A 93 5.43 9.81 13.75
N VAL A 94 4.16 9.90 13.33
CA VAL A 94 3.64 9.23 12.15
C VAL A 94 3.14 10.29 11.17
N ILE A 95 3.58 10.20 9.93
CA ILE A 95 3.07 11.01 8.80
C ILE A 95 2.31 10.05 7.90
N ALA A 96 1.04 10.32 7.67
CA ALA A 96 0.19 9.56 6.76
C ALA A 96 -0.02 10.37 5.47
N ALA A 97 0.53 9.88 4.37
CA ALA A 97 0.54 10.57 3.09
C ALA A 97 -0.32 9.85 2.06
N ASP A 98 -1.18 10.60 1.38
CA ASP A 98 -1.97 10.11 0.25
C ASP A 98 -2.19 11.25 -0.76
N PHE A 99 -2.34 10.90 -2.04
CA PHE A 99 -2.63 11.88 -3.08
C PHE A 99 -4.14 12.16 -3.23
N CYS A 100 -5.00 11.32 -2.64
CA CYS A 100 -6.46 11.42 -2.67
C CYS A 100 -6.98 12.20 -1.45
N ILE A 101 -7.31 13.48 -1.64
CA ILE A 101 -7.80 14.36 -0.56
C ILE A 101 -9.06 13.83 0.14
N PRO A 102 -10.09 13.29 -0.54
CA PRO A 102 -11.23 12.67 0.13
C PRO A 102 -10.85 11.56 1.11
N MET A 103 -9.85 10.72 0.79
CA MET A 103 -9.35 9.68 1.70
C MET A 103 -8.71 10.30 2.95
N LEU A 104 -7.91 11.35 2.80
CA LEU A 104 -7.30 12.06 3.94
C LEU A 104 -8.35 12.73 4.84
N ARG A 105 -9.45 13.24 4.27
CA ARG A 105 -10.57 13.78 5.08
C ARG A 105 -11.23 12.69 5.92
N LEU A 106 -11.42 11.49 5.37
CA LEU A 106 -11.90 10.34 6.13
C LEU A 106 -10.90 9.91 7.20
N ALA A 107 -9.60 9.89 6.89
CA ALA A 107 -8.56 9.63 7.88
C ALA A 107 -8.61 10.65 9.03
N ALA A 108 -8.78 11.93 8.71
CA ALA A 108 -8.93 12.99 9.72
C ALA A 108 -10.16 12.79 10.63
N SER A 109 -11.30 12.38 10.06
CA SER A 109 -12.52 12.13 10.83
C SER A 109 -12.44 10.90 11.74
N LYS A 110 -11.60 9.91 11.38
CA LYS A 110 -11.34 8.70 12.16
C LYS A 110 -10.28 8.90 13.25
N ALA A 111 -9.44 9.93 13.11
CA ALA A 111 -8.33 10.15 14.03
C ALA A 111 -8.88 10.50 15.42
N PRO A 112 -8.39 9.82 16.51
CA PRO A 112 -8.78 10.21 17.85
C PRO A 112 -8.32 11.63 18.16
N SER A 113 -9.16 12.43 18.81
CA SER A 113 -8.82 13.81 19.19
C SER A 113 -8.43 13.88 20.67
N PRO A 114 -7.28 14.46 21.01
CA PRO A 114 -6.19 14.91 20.15
C PRO A 114 -5.33 13.74 19.64
N CYS A 115 -5.00 13.73 18.36
CA CYS A 115 -4.09 12.72 17.78
C CYS A 115 -2.64 13.21 17.80
N ALA A 116 -2.09 13.38 18.98
CA ALA A 116 -0.70 13.79 19.14
C ALA A 116 0.27 12.85 18.42
N GLY A 117 1.14 13.41 17.59
CA GLY A 117 2.17 12.65 16.87
C GLY A 117 1.69 11.98 15.57
N LEU A 118 0.48 12.28 15.08
CA LEU A 118 0.01 11.92 13.72
C LEU A 118 -0.22 13.18 12.91
N SER A 119 0.33 13.21 11.69
CA SER A 119 0.10 14.27 10.70
C SER A 119 -0.43 13.66 9.41
N LEU A 120 -1.39 14.31 8.76
CA LEU A 120 -1.90 13.94 7.45
C LEU A 120 -1.28 14.86 6.40
N LEU A 121 -0.86 14.31 5.27
CA LEU A 121 -0.17 15.02 4.22
C LEU A 121 -0.72 14.63 2.83
N ALA A 122 -1.10 15.62 2.04
CA ALA A 122 -1.40 15.40 0.63
C ALA A 122 -0.09 15.32 -0.16
N ALA A 123 0.27 14.14 -0.66
CA ALA A 123 1.51 13.94 -1.42
C ALA A 123 1.40 12.76 -2.37
N ASP A 124 2.11 12.86 -3.50
CA ASP A 124 2.34 11.74 -4.41
C ASP A 124 3.53 10.91 -3.91
N THR A 125 3.34 9.59 -3.80
CA THR A 125 4.40 8.65 -3.41
C THR A 125 5.55 8.61 -4.42
N LEU A 126 5.31 9.01 -5.66
CA LEU A 126 6.36 9.09 -6.69
C LEU A 126 7.21 10.37 -6.60
N ALA A 127 6.79 11.37 -5.78
CA ALA A 127 7.48 12.64 -5.57
C ALA A 127 7.21 13.16 -4.14
N LEU A 128 7.81 12.51 -3.15
CA LEU A 128 7.59 12.81 -1.73
C LEU A 128 8.24 14.14 -1.32
N PRO A 129 7.54 15.05 -0.61
CA PRO A 129 8.04 16.38 -0.26
C PRO A 129 8.97 16.33 0.97
N PHE A 130 9.87 15.36 1.01
CA PHE A 130 10.86 15.21 2.06
C PHE A 130 12.27 15.24 1.46
N LYS A 131 13.23 15.75 2.23
CA LYS A 131 14.64 15.64 1.89
C LYS A 131 15.11 14.19 1.96
N ASP A 132 16.25 13.91 1.35
CA ASP A 132 16.92 12.63 1.48
C ASP A 132 17.24 12.33 2.95
N ASP A 133 17.25 11.05 3.31
CA ASP A 133 17.71 10.57 4.63
C ASP A 133 16.95 11.17 5.82
N PHE A 134 15.63 11.35 5.68
CA PHE A 134 14.82 12.02 6.70
C PHE A 134 13.96 11.07 7.54
N ILE A 135 13.47 9.98 6.95
CA ILE A 135 12.46 9.07 7.51
C ILE A 135 13.13 7.80 8.06
N ASP A 136 12.72 7.35 9.24
CA ASP A 136 13.25 6.11 9.84
C ASP A 136 12.56 4.87 9.30
N VAL A 137 11.24 4.96 9.05
CA VAL A 137 10.42 3.86 8.52
C VAL A 137 9.47 4.40 7.45
N VAL A 138 9.48 3.79 6.26
CA VAL A 138 8.44 3.99 5.24
C VAL A 138 7.61 2.71 5.13
N ALA A 139 6.30 2.84 5.21
CA ALA A 139 5.38 1.72 5.11
C ALA A 139 4.24 2.00 4.12
N SER A 140 3.68 0.95 3.55
CA SER A 140 2.44 1.00 2.77
C SER A 140 1.63 -0.29 3.00
N ALA A 141 0.30 -0.18 3.06
CA ALA A 141 -0.58 -1.34 3.17
C ALA A 141 -1.73 -1.28 2.17
N PHE A 142 -1.73 -2.20 1.20
CA PHE A 142 -2.74 -2.36 0.15
C PHE A 142 -2.90 -1.14 -0.78
N GLY A 143 -1.87 -0.29 -0.82
CA GLY A 143 -1.82 0.89 -1.66
C GLY A 143 -0.75 0.83 -2.76
N PHE A 144 0.35 0.11 -2.51
CA PHE A 144 1.52 0.10 -3.38
C PHE A 144 1.22 -0.40 -4.81
N ARG A 145 0.32 -1.40 -4.97
CA ARG A 145 -0.10 -1.91 -6.28
C ARG A 145 -0.75 -0.87 -7.19
N ASN A 146 -1.21 0.25 -6.63
CA ASN A 146 -1.88 1.34 -7.35
C ASN A 146 -0.90 2.41 -7.86
N LEU A 147 0.39 2.30 -7.55
CA LEU A 147 1.40 3.21 -8.08
C LEU A 147 1.55 3.02 -9.59
N ALA A 148 1.64 4.10 -10.31
CA ALA A 148 1.85 4.10 -11.76
C ALA A 148 3.22 3.52 -12.16
N SER A 149 4.19 3.51 -11.22
CA SER A 149 5.50 2.90 -11.41
C SER A 149 6.05 2.39 -10.08
N TYR A 150 6.19 1.06 -9.96
CA TYR A 150 6.74 0.45 -8.74
C TYR A 150 8.22 0.82 -8.54
N SER A 151 9.00 0.82 -9.61
CA SER A 151 10.42 1.16 -9.54
C SER A 151 10.67 2.62 -9.12
N LEU A 152 9.85 3.57 -9.61
CA LEU A 152 9.92 4.96 -9.17
C LEU A 152 9.52 5.09 -7.71
N GLY A 153 8.40 4.47 -7.30
CA GLY A 153 7.95 4.47 -5.92
C GLY A 153 8.99 3.90 -4.95
N LEU A 154 9.58 2.74 -5.28
CA LEU A 154 10.63 2.12 -4.46
C LEU A 154 11.87 3.02 -4.34
N ARG A 155 12.32 3.65 -5.46
CA ARG A 155 13.44 4.59 -5.43
C ARG A 155 13.15 5.80 -4.57
N GLU A 156 11.95 6.37 -4.68
CA GLU A 156 11.55 7.54 -3.92
C GLU A 156 11.41 7.24 -2.43
N MET A 157 10.81 6.10 -2.07
CA MET A 157 10.77 5.62 -0.69
C MET A 157 12.19 5.40 -0.13
N ARG A 158 13.10 4.84 -0.95
CA ARG A 158 14.49 4.66 -0.55
C ARG A 158 15.22 5.99 -0.39
N ARG A 159 14.97 6.99 -1.24
CA ARG A 159 15.59 8.31 -1.15
C ARG A 159 15.30 8.96 0.20
N VAL A 160 14.04 8.95 0.61
CA VAL A 160 13.63 9.62 1.86
C VAL A 160 14.02 8.84 3.13
N LEU A 161 14.28 7.53 3.03
CA LEU A 161 14.72 6.70 4.16
C LEU A 161 16.13 7.07 4.57
N LYS A 162 16.38 7.15 5.88
CA LYS A 162 17.72 7.25 6.47
C LYS A 162 18.53 5.99 6.17
N PRO A 163 19.88 6.07 6.10
CA PRO A 163 20.73 4.87 6.15
C PRO A 163 20.36 4.00 7.36
N GLY A 164 20.16 2.70 7.15
CA GLY A 164 19.63 1.77 8.15
C GLY A 164 18.12 1.84 8.38
N GLY A 165 17.42 2.78 7.73
CA GLY A 165 15.96 2.87 7.78
C GLY A 165 15.27 1.68 7.10
N THR A 166 14.04 1.40 7.49
CA THR A 166 13.30 0.20 7.08
C THR A 166 12.10 0.55 6.19
N ILE A 167 11.95 -0.18 5.09
CA ILE A 167 10.73 -0.19 4.27
C ILE A 167 9.87 -1.41 4.62
N ALA A 168 8.54 -1.24 4.64
CA ALA A 168 7.56 -2.29 4.85
C ALA A 168 6.41 -2.16 3.85
N ILE A 169 6.23 -3.15 2.99
CA ILE A 169 5.13 -3.19 2.02
C ILE A 169 4.26 -4.40 2.32
N LEU A 170 3.02 -4.14 2.74
CA LEU A 170 1.98 -5.14 2.92
C LEU A 170 1.06 -5.09 1.70
N GLU A 171 1.00 -6.18 0.92
CA GLU A 171 0.19 -6.20 -0.29
C GLU A 171 -0.42 -7.59 -0.54
N PHE A 172 -1.48 -7.64 -1.36
CA PHE A 172 -2.00 -8.90 -1.86
C PHE A 172 -0.92 -9.64 -2.63
N SER A 173 -1.00 -10.96 -2.59
CA SER A 173 0.02 -11.78 -3.24
C SER A 173 -0.54 -13.13 -3.71
N ARG A 174 0.29 -13.97 -4.29
CA ARG A 174 -0.15 -15.26 -4.83
C ARG A 174 -0.33 -16.29 -3.71
N VAL A 175 -1.57 -16.78 -3.57
CA VAL A 175 -1.90 -17.83 -2.60
C VAL A 175 -1.12 -19.11 -2.95
N ARG A 176 -0.31 -19.57 -2.01
CA ARG A 176 0.53 -20.77 -2.13
C ARG A 176 -0.06 -22.01 -1.46
N TRP A 177 -1.19 -21.88 -0.79
CA TRP A 177 -1.83 -23.00 -0.09
C TRP A 177 -2.55 -23.92 -1.08
N PRO A 178 -2.09 -25.17 -1.29
CA PRO A 178 -2.57 -25.99 -2.41
C PRO A 178 -4.07 -26.29 -2.36
N ALA A 179 -4.61 -26.63 -1.20
CA ALA A 179 -6.01 -26.99 -1.04
C ALA A 179 -6.96 -25.77 -1.05
N PHE A 180 -6.54 -24.66 -0.46
CA PHE A 180 -7.37 -23.46 -0.31
C PHE A 180 -7.21 -22.47 -1.47
N GLY A 181 -6.08 -22.49 -2.16
CA GLY A 181 -5.75 -21.53 -3.22
C GLY A 181 -6.78 -21.48 -4.36
N PRO A 182 -7.24 -22.62 -4.93
CA PRO A 182 -8.28 -22.61 -5.97
C PRO A 182 -9.61 -22.02 -5.49
N LEU A 183 -10.05 -22.38 -4.28
CA LEU A 183 -11.30 -21.86 -3.68
C LEU A 183 -11.20 -20.35 -3.44
N PHE A 184 -10.09 -19.88 -2.91
CA PHE A 184 -9.86 -18.45 -2.69
C PHE A 184 -9.82 -17.67 -4.01
N ARG A 185 -9.13 -18.19 -5.04
CA ARG A 185 -9.11 -17.56 -6.37
C ARG A 185 -10.50 -17.48 -6.98
N PHE A 186 -11.31 -18.53 -6.86
CA PHE A 186 -12.70 -18.52 -7.31
C PHE A 186 -13.53 -17.46 -6.56
N TYR A 187 -13.43 -17.39 -5.24
CA TYR A 187 -14.08 -16.37 -4.42
C TYR A 187 -13.65 -14.96 -4.85
N PHE A 188 -12.35 -14.73 -4.96
CA PHE A 188 -11.76 -13.44 -5.28
C PHE A 188 -12.08 -12.96 -6.70
N ALA A 189 -12.15 -13.90 -7.67
CA ALA A 189 -12.45 -13.58 -9.06
C ALA A 189 -13.96 -13.42 -9.34
N HIS A 190 -14.82 -14.19 -8.66
CA HIS A 190 -16.22 -14.31 -9.08
C HIS A 190 -17.23 -13.83 -8.04
N ILE A 191 -16.95 -14.02 -6.76
CA ILE A 191 -17.88 -13.69 -5.67
C ILE A 191 -17.63 -12.27 -5.18
N LEU A 192 -16.41 -11.93 -4.85
CA LEU A 192 -16.03 -10.64 -4.29
C LEU A 192 -16.44 -9.44 -5.17
N PRO A 193 -16.21 -9.42 -6.52
CA PRO A 193 -16.65 -8.31 -7.35
C PRO A 193 -18.16 -8.12 -7.37
N ARG A 194 -18.93 -9.24 -7.39
CA ARG A 194 -20.41 -9.19 -7.39
C ARG A 194 -20.95 -8.66 -6.07
N LEU A 195 -20.45 -9.17 -4.94
CA LEU A 195 -20.83 -8.68 -3.61
C LEU A 195 -20.43 -7.22 -3.45
N GLY A 196 -19.22 -6.85 -3.82
CA GLY A 196 -18.74 -5.49 -3.76
C GLY A 196 -19.61 -4.52 -4.56
N THR A 197 -19.98 -4.85 -5.78
CA THR A 197 -20.88 -4.04 -6.61
C THR A 197 -22.28 -3.95 -6.00
N TRP A 198 -22.81 -5.05 -5.47
CA TRP A 198 -24.13 -5.08 -4.84
C TRP A 198 -24.22 -4.19 -3.60
N PHE A 199 -23.20 -4.24 -2.74
CA PHE A 199 -23.16 -3.43 -1.52
C PHE A 199 -22.76 -1.96 -1.76
N SER A 200 -21.88 -1.69 -2.73
CA SER A 200 -21.42 -0.31 -3.01
C SER A 200 -22.38 0.48 -3.90
N GLY A 201 -23.13 -0.22 -4.76
CA GLY A 201 -23.93 0.41 -5.82
C GLY A 201 -23.06 0.99 -6.96
N VAL A 202 -21.73 0.78 -6.94
CA VAL A 202 -20.78 1.30 -7.94
C VAL A 202 -20.10 0.12 -8.62
N ALA A 203 -20.28 -0.02 -9.93
CA ALA A 203 -19.56 -1.00 -10.72
C ALA A 203 -18.13 -0.51 -11.01
N GLY A 204 -17.16 -1.43 -11.01
CA GLY A 204 -15.78 -1.15 -11.42
C GLY A 204 -14.72 -1.28 -10.31
N PRO A 205 -14.83 -0.64 -9.15
CA PRO A 205 -13.76 -0.63 -8.14
C PRO A 205 -13.34 -2.02 -7.63
N TYR A 206 -14.27 -2.96 -7.54
CA TYR A 206 -13.97 -4.33 -7.09
C TYR A 206 -13.41 -5.22 -8.19
N GLN A 207 -13.79 -4.94 -9.45
CA GLN A 207 -13.12 -5.52 -10.60
C GLN A 207 -11.68 -5.00 -10.67
N TYR A 208 -11.48 -3.70 -10.48
CA TYR A 208 -10.14 -3.11 -10.38
C TYR A 208 -9.30 -3.72 -9.26
N LEU A 209 -9.89 -3.97 -8.07
CA LEU A 209 -9.21 -4.65 -6.97
C LEU A 209 -8.71 -6.03 -7.40
N HIS A 210 -9.57 -6.83 -8.05
CA HIS A 210 -9.19 -8.14 -8.58
C HIS A 210 -8.07 -8.01 -9.61
N ASP A 211 -8.21 -7.11 -10.57
CA ASP A 211 -7.28 -6.95 -11.68
C ASP A 211 -5.91 -6.42 -11.21
N SER A 212 -5.90 -5.42 -10.33
CA SER A 212 -4.67 -4.85 -9.77
C SER A 212 -3.92 -5.85 -8.87
N ALA A 213 -4.66 -6.59 -8.03
CA ALA A 213 -4.05 -7.62 -7.18
C ALA A 213 -3.51 -8.80 -7.99
N SER A 214 -4.19 -9.18 -9.07
CA SER A 214 -3.76 -10.28 -9.95
C SER A 214 -2.51 -9.94 -10.77
N ARG A 215 -2.33 -8.66 -11.12
CA ARG A 215 -1.15 -8.15 -11.83
C ARG A 215 0.03 -7.90 -10.92
N PHE A 216 -0.19 -7.73 -9.60
CA PHE A 216 0.90 -7.49 -8.67
C PHE A 216 1.90 -8.65 -8.69
N PRO A 217 3.22 -8.38 -8.65
CA PRO A 217 4.26 -9.41 -8.69
C PRO A 217 4.08 -10.50 -7.63
N SER A 218 4.65 -11.67 -7.88
CA SER A 218 4.73 -12.69 -6.84
C SER A 218 5.62 -12.22 -5.69
N GLN A 219 5.57 -12.91 -4.56
CA GLN A 219 6.37 -12.53 -3.38
C GLN A 219 7.85 -12.42 -3.70
N GLU A 220 8.40 -13.38 -4.46
CA GLU A 220 9.82 -13.38 -4.80
C GLU A 220 10.16 -12.35 -5.88
N ASP A 221 9.29 -12.20 -6.89
CA ASP A 221 9.50 -11.19 -7.93
C ASP A 221 9.52 -9.79 -7.34
N PHE A 222 8.56 -9.48 -6.42
CA PHE A 222 8.54 -8.19 -5.75
C PHE A 222 9.74 -7.99 -4.80
N ALA A 223 10.19 -9.03 -4.11
CA ALA A 223 11.42 -8.98 -3.33
C ALA A 223 12.65 -8.70 -4.22
N ALA A 224 12.68 -9.28 -5.45
CA ALA A 224 13.73 -8.98 -6.42
C ALA A 224 13.67 -7.51 -6.91
N GLU A 225 12.48 -6.96 -7.16
CA GLU A 225 12.32 -5.53 -7.48
C GLU A 225 12.81 -4.62 -6.35
N MET A 226 12.54 -4.96 -5.08
CA MET A 226 13.07 -4.21 -3.94
C MET A 226 14.59 -4.26 -3.89
N ARG A 227 15.22 -5.43 -4.15
CA ARG A 227 16.69 -5.56 -4.23
C ARG A 227 17.25 -4.71 -5.39
N ALA A 228 16.60 -4.76 -6.55
CA ALA A 228 17.00 -3.96 -7.72
C ALA A 228 16.87 -2.45 -7.47
N ALA A 229 15.93 -2.02 -6.62
CA ALA A 229 15.82 -0.63 -6.16
C ALA A 229 16.88 -0.25 -5.11
N GLY A 230 17.77 -1.18 -4.71
CA GLY A 230 18.89 -0.94 -3.81
C GLY A 230 18.58 -1.16 -2.32
N PHE A 231 17.51 -1.88 -1.99
CA PHE A 231 17.26 -2.30 -0.60
C PHE A 231 18.10 -3.55 -0.27
N ALA A 232 18.67 -3.55 0.93
CA ALA A 232 19.36 -4.69 1.53
C ALA A 232 18.42 -5.46 2.47
N ASN A 233 18.84 -6.66 2.89
CA ASN A 233 18.13 -7.51 3.86
C ASN A 233 16.67 -7.75 3.49
N VAL A 234 16.37 -7.82 2.19
CA VAL A 234 15.00 -7.99 1.69
C VAL A 234 14.50 -9.39 2.04
N ARG A 235 13.40 -9.43 2.78
CA ARG A 235 12.69 -10.65 3.18
C ARG A 235 11.20 -10.44 3.10
N TYR A 236 10.43 -11.51 3.03
CA TYR A 236 8.97 -11.44 3.10
C TYR A 236 8.39 -12.54 4.00
N ARG A 237 7.19 -12.27 4.50
CA ARG A 237 6.38 -13.20 5.29
C ARG A 237 5.00 -13.31 4.67
N ASN A 238 4.60 -14.53 4.32
CA ASN A 238 3.24 -14.82 3.87
C ASN A 238 2.25 -14.73 5.04
N LEU A 239 1.10 -14.14 4.78
CA LEU A 239 -0.02 -14.04 5.69
C LEU A 239 -1.19 -14.84 5.10
N MET A 240 -1.87 -15.64 5.93
CA MET A 240 -2.98 -16.50 5.50
C MET A 240 -2.68 -17.29 4.22
N GLY A 241 -1.60 -18.10 4.24
CA GLY A 241 -1.23 -18.94 3.10
C GLY A 241 -0.81 -18.20 1.84
N GLY A 242 -0.49 -16.90 1.94
CA GLY A 242 -0.04 -16.06 0.83
C GLY A 242 -1.13 -15.18 0.21
N ILE A 243 -2.33 -15.07 0.82
CA ILE A 243 -3.35 -14.09 0.42
C ILE A 243 -2.76 -12.68 0.43
N ALA A 244 -2.00 -12.36 1.48
CA ALA A 244 -1.18 -11.18 1.56
C ALA A 244 0.26 -11.56 1.91
N ALA A 245 1.21 -10.68 1.60
CA ALA A 245 2.60 -10.80 1.99
C ALA A 245 3.10 -9.47 2.56
N LEU A 246 3.85 -9.55 3.65
CA LEU A 246 4.58 -8.42 4.21
C LEU A 246 6.04 -8.53 3.75
N HIS A 247 6.46 -7.59 2.93
CA HIS A 247 7.85 -7.44 2.51
C HIS A 247 8.55 -6.40 3.39
N LEU A 248 9.77 -6.70 3.77
CA LEU A 248 10.63 -5.83 4.56
C LEU A 248 11.99 -5.70 3.87
N GLY A 249 12.56 -4.51 3.89
CA GLY A 249 13.90 -4.23 3.40
C GLY A 249 14.53 -3.08 4.19
N GLU A 250 15.82 -2.87 4.02
CA GLU A 250 16.57 -1.82 4.71
C GLU A 250 17.37 -1.00 3.70
N LYS A 251 17.45 0.32 3.90
CA LYS A 251 18.43 1.15 3.17
C LYS A 251 19.81 0.86 3.75
N ALA A 252 20.74 0.42 2.89
CA ALA A 252 22.10 0.11 3.32
C ALA A 252 22.75 1.33 4.01
N VAL A 253 23.52 1.08 5.06
CA VAL A 253 24.44 2.06 5.62
C VAL A 253 25.65 2.14 4.71
N VAL A 254 25.92 3.31 4.15
CA VAL A 254 27.15 3.54 3.39
C VAL A 254 28.25 3.73 4.43
N THR A 255 29.11 2.73 4.57
CA THR A 255 30.35 2.79 5.38
C THR A 255 31.44 3.48 4.61
#